data_b9967bd13ffff993ab8bffeed25d9257
#
_entry.id   b9967bd13ffff993ab8bffeed25d9257
#
_cell.length_a   1.000
_cell.length_b   1.000
_cell.length_c   1.000
_cell.angle_alpha   90.00
_cell.angle_beta   90.00
_cell.angle_gamma   90.00
#
_symmetry.space_group_name_H-M   'P 1'
#
loop_
_entity.id
_entity.type
_entity.pdbx_description
1 polymer ?
#
loop_
_entity_poly.entity_id
_entity_poly.type
_entity_poly.pdbx_seq_one_letter_code
_entity_poly.pdbx_strand_id
1 'polypeptide(L)'
;DLGLGRAPGTDPMTSRALRREGLGAEQFPHDVAELQRLLGPLDRSRPVNAIPGADTNVPIWLLGSSLYSAQLAAQRGLPYAFAGHFAPRLYREALRLYREQFQPSAQLDKPYAMLAVPAVAADTDEEARFLTTTSYRRILSLFRGQPLWMRPPVESMDGYWNPEEEAGVRGFLALQLLGTANTVQG
;
A
#
# COMPACT_ATOMS: atom_id res chain seq x y z
N ASP A 1 -14.18 -4.23 -6.07
CA ASP A 1 -13.09 -4.85 -5.27
C ASP A 1 -12.99 -4.18 -3.92
N LEU A 2 -12.60 -4.94 -2.89
CA LEU A 2 -12.38 -4.44 -1.54
C LEU A 2 -10.91 -4.64 -1.15
N GLY A 3 -10.16 -3.55 -0.97
CA GLY A 3 -8.77 -3.58 -0.54
C GLY A 3 -8.64 -3.54 0.98
N LEU A 4 -7.91 -4.49 1.55
CA LEU A 4 -7.70 -4.62 3.00
C LEU A 4 -6.21 -4.56 3.34
N GLY A 5 -5.85 -3.75 4.32
CA GLY A 5 -4.51 -3.65 4.88
C GLY A 5 -4.50 -3.76 6.39
N ARG A 6 -3.47 -4.38 6.94
CA ARG A 6 -3.31 -4.57 8.39
C ARG A 6 -2.96 -3.26 9.13
N ALA A 7 -2.23 -2.36 8.47
CA ALA A 7 -1.80 -1.12 9.09
C ALA A 7 -3.01 -0.22 9.42
N PRO A 8 -3.02 0.47 10.57
CA PRO A 8 -4.15 1.29 11.00
C PRO A 8 -4.44 2.50 10.09
N GLY A 9 -3.54 2.83 9.15
CA GLY A 9 -3.72 3.93 8.20
C GLY A 9 -3.65 5.33 8.84
N THR A 10 -3.32 5.42 10.13
CA THR A 10 -3.30 6.66 10.89
C THR A 10 -2.25 6.63 12.02
N ASP A 11 -2.00 7.78 12.63
CA ASP A 11 -1.11 7.91 13.78
C ASP A 11 -1.75 7.36 15.08
N PRO A 12 -0.94 7.09 16.14
CA PRO A 12 -1.43 6.53 17.40
C PRO A 12 -2.49 7.42 18.10
N MET A 13 -2.38 8.73 18.01
CA MET A 13 -3.35 9.65 18.64
C MET A 13 -4.72 9.55 17.97
N THR A 14 -4.74 9.52 16.64
CA THR A 14 -5.97 9.33 15.85
C THR A 14 -6.55 7.94 16.09
N SER A 15 -5.72 6.88 16.15
CA SER A 15 -6.18 5.52 16.51
C SER A 15 -6.86 5.50 17.88
N ARG A 16 -6.28 6.21 18.87
CA ARG A 16 -6.86 6.35 20.20
C ARG A 16 -8.21 7.08 20.16
N ALA A 17 -8.28 8.21 19.47
CA ALA A 17 -9.52 8.97 19.31
C ALA A 17 -10.63 8.15 18.66
N LEU A 18 -10.27 7.27 17.71
CA LEU A 18 -11.19 6.32 17.05
C LEU A 18 -11.49 5.06 17.88
N ARG A 19 -10.96 4.97 19.12
CA ARG A 19 -11.12 3.81 20.02
C ARG A 19 -10.66 2.49 19.39
N ARG A 20 -9.62 2.54 18.54
CA ARG A 20 -9.05 1.37 17.85
C ARG A 20 -7.76 0.86 18.50
N GLU A 21 -7.42 1.33 19.70
CA GLU A 21 -6.31 0.80 20.47
C GLU A 21 -6.62 -0.64 20.90
N GLY A 22 -5.67 -1.53 20.66
CA GLY A 22 -5.80 -2.95 21.05
C GLY A 22 -6.63 -3.82 20.12
N LEU A 23 -7.23 -3.30 19.05
CA LEU A 23 -7.75 -4.11 17.97
C LEU A 23 -6.55 -4.60 17.15
N GLY A 24 -6.02 -5.74 17.59
CA GLY A 24 -4.71 -6.21 17.24
C GLY A 24 -4.56 -6.49 15.76
N ALA A 25 -3.47 -6.01 15.20
CA ALA A 25 -2.97 -6.44 13.89
C ALA A 25 -2.91 -7.99 13.78
N GLU A 26 -2.91 -8.69 14.88
CA GLU A 26 -2.96 -10.15 15.01
C GLU A 26 -4.31 -10.75 14.61
N GLN A 27 -5.41 -10.02 14.77
CA GLN A 27 -6.75 -10.43 14.36
C GLN A 27 -6.98 -10.35 12.84
N PHE A 28 -6.16 -9.60 12.14
CA PHE A 28 -6.34 -9.30 10.71
C PHE A 28 -6.55 -10.55 9.82
N PRO A 29 -5.83 -11.67 9.97
CA PRO A 29 -6.12 -12.88 9.19
C PRO A 29 -7.50 -13.46 9.46
N HIS A 30 -7.98 -13.37 10.70
CA HIS A 30 -9.32 -13.81 11.09
C HIS A 30 -10.38 -12.90 10.49
N ASP A 31 -10.18 -11.57 10.57
CA ASP A 31 -11.12 -10.58 10.04
C ASP A 31 -11.28 -10.73 8.51
N VAL A 32 -10.17 -11.01 7.79
CA VAL A 32 -10.22 -11.31 6.35
C VAL A 32 -11.06 -12.54 6.06
N ALA A 33 -10.89 -13.63 6.83
CA ALA A 33 -11.68 -14.85 6.68
C ALA A 33 -13.17 -14.62 6.99
N GLU A 34 -13.44 -13.82 8.01
CA GLU A 34 -14.83 -13.46 8.37
C GLU A 34 -15.48 -12.65 7.26
N LEU A 35 -14.80 -11.66 6.69
CA LEU A 35 -15.31 -10.88 5.55
C LEU A 35 -15.55 -11.75 4.31
N GLN A 36 -14.63 -12.67 3.97
CA GLN A 36 -14.86 -13.63 2.89
C GLN A 36 -16.15 -14.44 3.12
N ARG A 37 -16.37 -14.89 4.35
CA ARG A 37 -17.58 -15.62 4.74
C ARG A 37 -18.85 -14.77 4.67
N LEU A 38 -18.80 -13.52 5.12
CA LEU A 38 -19.95 -12.61 5.16
C LEU A 38 -20.37 -12.12 3.76
N LEU A 39 -19.40 -11.97 2.84
CA LEU A 39 -19.64 -11.56 1.46
C LEU A 39 -19.94 -12.75 0.53
N GLY A 40 -19.67 -13.97 0.97
CA GLY A 40 -19.94 -15.21 0.25
C GLY A 40 -21.41 -15.58 0.22
N PRO A 41 -21.73 -16.82 -0.18
CA PRO A 41 -23.10 -17.30 -0.30
C PRO A 41 -23.91 -17.13 0.97
N LEU A 42 -25.16 -16.67 0.83
CA LEU A 42 -26.10 -16.52 1.94
C LEU A 42 -26.40 -17.89 2.57
N ASP A 43 -26.08 -18.02 3.84
CA ASP A 43 -26.38 -19.20 4.62
C ASP A 43 -27.39 -18.87 5.72
N ARG A 44 -28.66 -19.19 5.47
CA ARG A 44 -29.78 -18.90 6.38
C ARG A 44 -29.74 -19.70 7.68
N SER A 45 -28.91 -20.72 7.79
CA SER A 45 -28.70 -21.47 9.03
C SER A 45 -27.81 -20.73 10.04
N ARG A 46 -27.10 -19.69 9.59
CA ARG A 46 -26.22 -18.88 10.45
C ARG A 46 -26.99 -17.83 11.22
N PRO A 47 -26.61 -17.57 12.49
CA PRO A 47 -27.27 -16.57 13.31
C PRO A 47 -27.06 -15.13 12.83
N VAL A 48 -25.96 -14.88 12.07
CA VAL A 48 -25.60 -13.55 11.56
C VAL A 48 -25.23 -13.65 10.08
N ASN A 49 -25.89 -12.83 9.27
CA ASN A 49 -25.58 -12.61 7.85
C ASN A 49 -25.45 -11.11 7.59
N ALA A 50 -24.55 -10.73 6.69
CA ALA A 50 -24.34 -9.34 6.28
C ALA A 50 -25.27 -9.00 5.11
N ILE A 51 -26.37 -8.33 5.36
CA ILE A 51 -27.27 -7.87 4.31
C ILE A 51 -27.07 -6.37 4.12
N PRO A 52 -26.82 -5.91 2.89
CA PRO A 52 -26.93 -6.58 1.58
C PRO A 52 -25.63 -7.26 1.07
N GLY A 53 -24.61 -7.44 1.90
CA GLY A 53 -23.28 -7.96 1.49
C GLY A 53 -23.25 -9.44 1.10
N ALA A 54 -24.11 -10.29 1.70
CA ALA A 54 -24.19 -11.71 1.35
C ALA A 54 -24.55 -11.90 -0.13
N ASP A 55 -24.02 -12.97 -0.74
CA ASP A 55 -24.13 -13.31 -2.16
C ASP A 55 -23.41 -12.36 -3.14
N THR A 56 -22.77 -11.29 -2.66
CA THR A 56 -22.08 -10.34 -3.54
C THR A 56 -20.75 -10.86 -4.04
N ASN A 57 -20.09 -11.76 -3.30
CA ASN A 57 -18.77 -12.31 -3.60
C ASN A 57 -17.76 -11.21 -4.00
N VAL A 58 -17.81 -10.06 -3.34
CA VAL A 58 -16.92 -8.92 -3.63
C VAL A 58 -15.46 -9.38 -3.57
N PRO A 59 -14.68 -9.23 -4.66
CA PRO A 59 -13.28 -9.64 -4.66
C PRO A 59 -12.48 -8.88 -3.60
N ILE A 60 -11.80 -9.61 -2.72
CA ILE A 60 -10.95 -9.07 -1.66
C ILE A 60 -9.50 -9.04 -2.15
N TRP A 61 -8.85 -7.90 -1.99
CA TRP A 61 -7.43 -7.69 -2.23
C TRP A 61 -6.71 -7.47 -0.91
N LEU A 62 -5.55 -8.12 -0.73
CA LEU A 62 -4.68 -7.79 0.40
C LEU A 62 -3.63 -6.77 -0.01
N LEU A 63 -3.56 -5.68 0.76
CA LEU A 63 -2.62 -4.57 0.56
C LEU A 63 -1.55 -4.59 1.65
N GLY A 64 -0.32 -4.28 1.28
CA GLY A 64 0.74 -4.12 2.26
C GLY A 64 2.09 -3.80 1.66
N SER A 65 3.05 -3.53 2.54
CA SER A 65 4.44 -3.21 2.19
C SER A 65 5.44 -4.13 2.90
N SER A 66 5.02 -5.33 3.29
CA SER A 66 5.82 -6.27 4.06
C SER A 66 5.73 -7.69 3.52
N LEU A 67 6.68 -8.55 3.91
CA LEU A 67 6.64 -9.98 3.58
C LEU A 67 5.45 -10.68 4.22
N TYR A 68 5.01 -10.23 5.39
CA TYR A 68 3.83 -10.77 6.07
C TYR A 68 2.56 -10.68 5.21
N SER A 69 2.29 -9.50 4.62
CA SER A 69 1.10 -9.31 3.77
C SER A 69 1.15 -10.17 2.50
N ALA A 70 2.35 -10.33 1.92
CA ALA A 70 2.59 -11.21 0.78
C ALA A 70 2.28 -12.68 1.12
N GLN A 71 2.79 -13.14 2.27
CA GLN A 71 2.57 -14.49 2.75
C GLN A 71 1.08 -14.77 3.05
N LEU A 72 0.41 -13.85 3.73
CA LEU A 72 -1.02 -14.00 4.03
C LEU A 72 -1.86 -14.04 2.74
N ALA A 73 -1.57 -13.17 1.77
CA ALA A 73 -2.25 -13.17 0.48
C ALA A 73 -2.05 -14.50 -0.26
N ALA A 74 -0.81 -15.01 -0.28
CA ALA A 74 -0.47 -16.28 -0.89
C ALA A 74 -1.23 -17.46 -0.25
N GLN A 75 -1.21 -17.55 1.07
CA GLN A 75 -1.90 -18.60 1.83
C GLN A 75 -3.42 -18.58 1.68
N ARG A 76 -3.99 -17.38 1.50
CA ARG A 76 -5.43 -17.21 1.31
C ARG A 76 -5.88 -17.30 -0.15
N GLY A 77 -4.95 -17.41 -1.10
CA GLY A 77 -5.26 -17.39 -2.53
C GLY A 77 -5.92 -16.10 -2.99
N LEU A 78 -5.50 -14.95 -2.42
CA LEU A 78 -6.07 -13.64 -2.71
C LEU A 78 -5.13 -12.81 -3.58
N PRO A 79 -5.66 -11.91 -4.42
CA PRO A 79 -4.85 -10.93 -5.12
C PRO A 79 -4.10 -10.03 -4.13
N TYR A 80 -2.88 -9.66 -4.50
CA TYR A 80 -1.96 -8.92 -3.65
C TYR A 80 -1.53 -7.60 -4.27
N ALA A 81 -1.69 -6.49 -3.53
CA ALA A 81 -1.20 -5.19 -3.91
C ALA A 81 -0.04 -4.76 -3.00
N PHE A 82 1.16 -4.69 -3.57
CA PHE A 82 2.34 -4.23 -2.84
C PHE A 82 2.48 -2.71 -2.92
N ALA A 83 2.56 -2.07 -1.76
CA ALA A 83 2.75 -0.62 -1.63
C ALA A 83 4.24 -0.25 -1.77
N GLY A 84 4.75 -0.23 -3.01
CA GLY A 84 6.15 0.08 -3.32
C GLY A 84 6.55 1.51 -2.93
N HIS A 85 5.60 2.41 -2.83
CA HIS A 85 5.81 3.77 -2.33
C HIS A 85 6.12 3.87 -0.83
N PHE A 86 5.95 2.80 -0.07
CA PHE A 86 6.34 2.73 1.35
C PHE A 86 7.59 1.88 1.59
N ALA A 87 7.81 0.83 0.80
CA ALA A 87 8.91 -0.10 1.01
C ALA A 87 9.55 -0.53 -0.32
N PRO A 88 10.18 0.39 -1.05
CA PRO A 88 10.71 0.13 -2.39
C PRO A 88 11.77 -0.98 -2.44
N ARG A 89 12.45 -1.26 -1.33
CA ARG A 89 13.49 -2.30 -1.28
C ARG A 89 12.94 -3.73 -1.18
N LEU A 90 11.72 -3.89 -0.66
CA LEU A 90 11.15 -5.20 -0.35
C LEU A 90 10.27 -5.78 -1.47
N TYR A 91 9.90 -5.01 -2.50
CA TYR A 91 8.87 -5.44 -3.44
C TYR A 91 9.23 -6.73 -4.21
N ARG A 92 10.51 -6.87 -4.62
CA ARG A 92 10.96 -8.06 -5.37
C ARG A 92 10.83 -9.31 -4.54
N GLU A 93 11.27 -9.27 -3.29
CA GLU A 93 11.19 -10.38 -2.37
C GLU A 93 9.73 -10.71 -2.00
N ALA A 94 8.93 -9.70 -1.71
CA ALA A 94 7.51 -9.86 -1.40
C ALA A 94 6.73 -10.49 -2.56
N LEU A 95 6.94 -10.01 -3.79
CA LEU A 95 6.27 -10.56 -4.98
C LEU A 95 6.76 -11.97 -5.32
N ARG A 96 8.05 -12.27 -5.11
CA ARG A 96 8.60 -13.62 -5.26
C ARG A 96 7.94 -14.57 -4.26
N LEU A 97 7.97 -14.22 -2.96
CA LEU A 97 7.35 -15.01 -1.90
C LEU A 97 5.87 -15.26 -2.15
N TYR A 98 5.13 -14.23 -2.56
CA TYR A 98 3.71 -14.35 -2.90
C TYR A 98 3.48 -15.37 -4.01
N ARG A 99 4.28 -15.33 -5.10
CA ARG A 99 4.13 -16.25 -6.23
C ARG A 99 4.53 -17.68 -5.88
N GLU A 100 5.61 -17.86 -5.11
CA GLU A 100 6.13 -19.17 -4.73
C GLU A 100 5.23 -19.91 -3.73
N GLN A 101 4.58 -19.17 -2.83
CA GLN A 101 3.74 -19.76 -1.78
C GLN A 101 2.24 -19.68 -2.09
N PHE A 102 1.85 -19.21 -3.26
CA PHE A 102 0.46 -19.03 -3.63
C PHE A 102 -0.30 -20.37 -3.63
N GLN A 103 -1.44 -20.35 -2.97
CA GLN A 103 -2.39 -21.47 -2.94
C GLN A 103 -3.69 -21.04 -3.64
N PRO A 104 -4.15 -21.77 -4.68
CA PRO A 104 -5.41 -21.46 -5.34
C PRO A 104 -6.59 -21.43 -4.38
N SER A 105 -7.54 -20.56 -4.64
CA SER A 105 -8.77 -20.39 -3.88
C SER A 105 -10.00 -20.32 -4.80
N ALA A 106 -11.19 -20.23 -4.20
CA ALA A 106 -12.42 -19.99 -4.97
C ALA A 106 -12.44 -18.65 -5.71
N GLN A 107 -11.61 -17.68 -5.27
CA GLN A 107 -11.52 -16.36 -5.90
C GLN A 107 -10.46 -16.31 -7.01
N LEU A 108 -9.37 -17.08 -6.90
CA LEU A 108 -8.20 -16.92 -7.76
C LEU A 108 -7.43 -18.23 -7.95
N ASP A 109 -7.28 -18.65 -9.21
CA ASP A 109 -6.56 -19.90 -9.55
C ASP A 109 -5.04 -19.71 -9.64
N LYS A 110 -4.58 -18.50 -9.94
CA LYS A 110 -3.16 -18.14 -10.17
C LYS A 110 -2.79 -16.86 -9.46
N PRO A 111 -1.51 -16.67 -9.08
CA PRO A 111 -1.07 -15.41 -8.45
C PRO A 111 -1.41 -14.20 -9.32
N TYR A 112 -2.05 -13.21 -8.73
CA TYR A 112 -2.34 -11.93 -9.35
C TYR A 112 -1.86 -10.80 -8.46
N ALA A 113 -0.85 -10.06 -8.92
CA ALA A 113 -0.19 -9.03 -8.13
C ALA A 113 -0.21 -7.66 -8.79
N MET A 114 -0.32 -6.63 -7.97
CA MET A 114 -0.18 -5.22 -8.33
C MET A 114 0.99 -4.63 -7.56
N LEU A 115 1.78 -3.77 -8.22
CA LEU A 115 2.80 -2.94 -7.60
C LEU A 115 2.35 -1.48 -7.69
N ALA A 116 2.11 -0.85 -6.54
CA ALA A 116 1.83 0.57 -6.47
C ALA A 116 3.15 1.35 -6.34
N VAL A 117 3.37 2.30 -7.24
CA VAL A 117 4.55 3.17 -7.27
C VAL A 117 4.15 4.64 -7.31
N PRO A 118 4.95 5.57 -6.75
CA PRO A 118 4.70 7.00 -6.92
C PRO A 118 4.99 7.39 -8.37
N ALA A 119 4.26 8.37 -8.88
CA ALA A 119 4.52 8.93 -10.20
C ALA A 119 4.36 10.45 -10.17
N VAL A 120 5.22 11.15 -10.90
CA VAL A 120 5.10 12.57 -11.21
C VAL A 120 5.33 12.74 -12.70
N ALA A 121 4.27 13.06 -13.44
CA ALA A 121 4.32 13.30 -14.86
C ALA A 121 3.98 14.77 -15.16
N ALA A 122 4.67 15.38 -16.11
CA ALA A 122 4.47 16.76 -16.56
C ALA A 122 4.74 16.87 -18.07
N ASP A 123 4.55 18.05 -18.63
CA ASP A 123 4.80 18.30 -20.04
C ASP A 123 6.30 18.24 -20.41
N THR A 124 7.17 18.56 -19.45
CA THR A 124 8.63 18.43 -19.58
C THR A 124 9.25 17.68 -18.41
N ASP A 125 10.43 17.10 -18.63
CA ASP A 125 11.19 16.45 -17.55
C ASP A 125 11.68 17.47 -16.50
N GLU A 126 11.96 18.71 -16.91
CA GLU A 126 12.32 19.81 -16.01
C GLU A 126 11.18 20.14 -15.07
N GLU A 127 9.98 20.27 -15.59
CA GLU A 127 8.78 20.52 -14.80
C GLU A 127 8.49 19.35 -13.85
N ALA A 128 8.60 18.11 -14.31
CA ALA A 128 8.45 16.94 -13.45
C ALA A 128 9.47 16.94 -12.30
N ARG A 129 10.76 17.30 -12.57
CA ARG A 129 11.79 17.44 -11.52
C ARG A 129 11.47 18.58 -10.55
N PHE A 130 10.93 19.69 -11.02
CA PHE A 130 10.48 20.78 -10.16
C PHE A 130 9.33 20.32 -9.25
N LEU A 131 8.29 19.73 -9.81
CA LEU A 131 7.12 19.24 -9.07
C LEU A 131 7.47 18.18 -8.03
N THR A 132 8.41 17.27 -8.31
CA THR A 132 8.78 16.20 -7.39
C THR A 132 9.47 16.71 -6.12
N THR A 133 9.98 17.94 -6.11
CA THR A 133 10.57 18.54 -4.89
C THR A 133 9.55 18.63 -3.74
N THR A 134 8.25 18.72 -4.04
CA THR A 134 7.16 18.57 -3.06
C THR A 134 7.22 17.21 -2.37
N SER A 135 7.41 16.13 -3.13
CA SER A 135 7.55 14.77 -2.59
C SER A 135 8.81 14.64 -1.75
N TYR A 136 9.93 15.18 -2.20
CA TYR A 136 11.18 15.18 -1.44
C TYR A 136 11.02 15.87 -0.09
N ARG A 137 10.40 17.05 -0.06
CA ARG A 137 10.14 17.80 1.19
C ARG A 137 9.21 17.06 2.13
N ARG A 138 8.21 16.37 1.60
CA ARG A 138 7.28 15.55 2.40
C ARG A 138 7.99 14.36 3.02
N ILE A 139 8.80 13.61 2.27
CA ILE A 139 9.54 12.47 2.81
C ILE A 139 10.62 12.91 3.78
N LEU A 140 11.29 14.04 3.52
CA LEU A 140 12.23 14.65 4.46
C LEU A 140 11.52 15.00 5.79
N SER A 141 10.31 15.56 5.74
CA SER A 141 9.51 15.83 6.95
C SER A 141 9.15 14.54 7.68
N LEU A 142 8.85 13.45 6.97
CA LEU A 142 8.62 12.13 7.56
C LEU A 142 9.85 11.66 8.36
N PHE A 143 11.05 11.75 7.80
CA PHE A 143 12.28 11.31 8.46
C PHE A 143 12.63 12.17 9.67
N ARG A 144 12.26 13.45 9.63
CA ARG A 144 12.45 14.39 10.76
C ARG A 144 11.33 14.36 11.80
N GLY A 145 10.32 13.49 11.66
CA GLY A 145 9.16 13.44 12.57
C GLY A 145 8.31 14.73 12.55
N GLN A 146 8.34 15.46 11.43
CA GLN A 146 7.58 16.70 11.25
C GLN A 146 6.23 16.44 10.60
N PRO A 147 5.27 17.38 10.69
CA PRO A 147 3.98 17.27 10.00
C PRO A 147 4.14 17.06 8.49
N LEU A 148 3.38 16.12 7.92
CA LEU A 148 3.46 15.70 6.52
C LEU A 148 2.64 16.62 5.58
N TRP A 149 2.74 17.90 5.74
CA TRP A 149 2.02 18.85 4.89
C TRP A 149 2.59 18.86 3.48
N MET A 150 1.70 18.92 2.50
CA MET A 150 2.08 19.17 1.12
C MET A 150 2.48 20.63 0.99
N ARG A 151 3.77 20.84 0.71
CA ARG A 151 4.32 22.20 0.50
C ARG A 151 4.51 22.43 -0.98
N PRO A 152 4.40 23.68 -1.47
CA PRO A 152 4.70 23.99 -2.87
C PRO A 152 6.08 23.49 -3.30
N PRO A 153 6.27 23.18 -4.59
CA PRO A 153 7.59 22.81 -5.10
C PRO A 153 8.58 23.96 -4.99
N VAL A 154 9.87 23.65 -5.07
CA VAL A 154 10.98 24.61 -5.02
C VAL A 154 11.95 24.36 -6.17
N GLU A 155 12.64 25.42 -6.63
CA GLU A 155 13.60 25.35 -7.76
C GLU A 155 14.78 24.43 -7.45
N SER A 156 15.25 24.40 -6.22
CA SER A 156 16.33 23.52 -5.76
C SER A 156 16.05 23.00 -4.36
N MET A 157 16.57 21.81 -4.09
CA MET A 157 16.60 21.24 -2.75
C MET A 157 17.88 21.63 -1.97
N ASP A 158 18.74 22.49 -2.52
CA ASP A 158 19.95 22.96 -1.85
C ASP A 158 19.61 23.64 -0.53
N GLY A 159 20.33 23.29 0.52
CA GLY A 159 20.10 23.80 1.86
C GLY A 159 18.90 23.21 2.62
N TYR A 160 18.04 22.39 1.97
CA TYR A 160 16.94 21.70 2.66
C TYR A 160 17.38 20.42 3.37
N TRP A 161 18.36 19.71 2.84
CA TRP A 161 18.84 18.43 3.36
C TRP A 161 20.37 18.35 3.41
N ASN A 162 20.89 17.44 4.21
CA ASN A 162 22.28 17.02 4.16
C ASN A 162 22.43 15.78 3.24
N PRO A 163 23.66 15.33 2.91
CA PRO A 163 23.86 14.19 2.01
C PRO A 163 23.24 12.88 2.46
N GLU A 164 23.15 12.62 3.78
CA GLU A 164 22.54 11.42 4.33
C GLU A 164 21.01 11.46 4.18
N GLU A 165 20.40 12.59 4.46
CA GLU A 165 18.96 12.82 4.27
C GLU A 165 18.57 12.72 2.80
N GLU A 166 19.38 13.31 1.90
CA GLU A 166 19.18 13.18 0.46
C GLU A 166 19.20 11.71 0.02
N ALA A 167 20.22 10.96 0.43
CA ALA A 167 20.34 9.53 0.11
C ALA A 167 19.14 8.74 0.65
N GLY A 168 18.65 9.05 1.87
CA GLY A 168 17.47 8.46 2.47
C GLY A 168 16.19 8.74 1.67
N VAL A 169 15.96 10.03 1.33
CA VAL A 169 14.78 10.46 0.55
C VAL A 169 14.77 9.82 -0.85
N ARG A 170 15.90 9.86 -1.57
CA ARG A 170 16.03 9.23 -2.88
C ARG A 170 15.85 7.71 -2.81
N GLY A 171 16.39 7.07 -1.76
CA GLY A 171 16.20 5.64 -1.52
C GLY A 171 14.75 5.26 -1.22
N PHE A 172 14.00 6.12 -0.53
CA PHE A 172 12.58 5.93 -0.27
C PHE A 172 11.73 6.07 -1.54
N LEU A 173 12.12 6.95 -2.45
CA LEU A 173 11.45 7.20 -3.73
C LEU A 173 12.09 6.43 -4.90
N ALA A 174 12.86 5.37 -4.64
CA ALA A 174 13.60 4.64 -5.67
C ALA A 174 12.74 4.00 -6.77
N LEU A 175 11.44 3.82 -6.53
CA LEU A 175 10.48 3.32 -7.52
C LEU A 175 9.64 4.44 -8.14
N GLN A 176 9.95 5.70 -7.87
CA GLN A 176 9.19 6.80 -8.45
C GLN A 176 9.40 6.88 -9.96
N LEU A 177 8.28 6.90 -10.69
CA LEU A 177 8.25 7.23 -12.10
C LEU A 177 8.24 8.76 -12.23
N LEU A 178 9.16 9.31 -13.00
CA LEU A 178 9.38 10.76 -13.06
C LEU A 178 9.71 11.19 -14.50
N GLY A 179 8.96 12.14 -15.04
CA GLY A 179 9.21 12.72 -16.35
C GLY A 179 7.96 13.00 -17.16
N THR A 180 8.11 13.08 -18.48
CA THR A 180 7.00 13.21 -19.42
C THR A 180 6.20 11.91 -19.53
N ALA A 181 5.03 11.95 -20.17
CA ALA A 181 4.24 10.74 -20.45
C ALA A 181 5.09 9.69 -21.22
N ASN A 182 5.92 10.11 -22.17
CA ASN A 182 6.80 9.21 -22.92
C ASN A 182 7.90 8.60 -22.03
N THR A 183 8.49 9.40 -21.13
CA THR A 183 9.54 8.93 -20.20
C THR A 183 8.98 7.94 -19.20
N VAL A 184 7.72 8.12 -18.76
CA VAL A 184 7.06 7.28 -17.75
C VAL A 184 6.53 5.97 -18.34
N GLN A 185 6.21 5.94 -19.64
CA GLN A 185 5.69 4.75 -20.34
C GLN A 185 6.79 3.81 -20.88
N GLY A 186 8.00 4.32 -21.08
CA GLY A 186 9.16 3.59 -21.62
C GLY A 186 9.84 2.71 -20.65
#